data_ff44505832c0910f5a1e12e532f089a8
#
_entry.id   ff44505832c0910f5a1e12e532f089a8
#
_cell.length_a   1.000
_cell.length_b   1.000
_cell.length_c   1.000
_cell.angle_alpha   90.00
_cell.angle_beta   90.00
_cell.angle_gamma   90.00
#
_symmetry.space_group_name_H-M   'P 1'
#
loop_
_entity.id
_entity.type
_entity.pdbx_description
1 polymer ?
#
loop_
_entity_poly.entity_id
_entity_poly.type
_entity_poly.pdbx_seq_one_letter_code
_entity_poly.pdbx_strand_id
1 'polypeptide(L)'
;VDPLDPLDPLDPGRHLPMDSLLTLTTETDDPDSPGVGSLLTARTADAYADLLHHVVDDIAGHVRAVRAPSVGPDRSALERLVEERTLDGSGIGAAAALEEAGALYAQHAVWFHHPSYLAHLNCPVVLPAVAAEAMLAAINTSVDTYDQSLVATLMEQRLVRWTGRRIGFAAGDGVFTSGGTQSNLQALFLARRRAERRATTDREDLLPRLRVLTTEAAHFSVSRSAELLGLAEDAVRIVAADGQGRMDPTALDVLLTRCEASGEPVMAVVATAGTTDRGLIDPLAEIAATTGTHGAWLHVDAAYGGGLLVSGTRRQLLAGIERADSVTVDFHKTYFQPVSSSALIVRDPADLAAAAHHADYLNPAAEAASADAEPNQVDKSLQTTRRFDALKLWTTLRALGPDELGRMVDRVCDLAAEVRGLLEDDPDLHVLGTTDLSTVVFRFQPAGLDDARVDELQPLIRRILFQSGRAMVARTTIDGVCYLKLTLLNPEATLTDIAAVLDLVRATGRGLLAGTRLAATGVDR
;
A
#
# COMPACT_ATOMS: atom_id res chain seq x y z
N VAL A 1 22.50 2.99 -55.93
CA VAL A 1 21.69 3.17 -54.73
C VAL A 1 20.80 1.94 -54.66
N ASP A 2 21.26 0.90 -53.94
CA ASP A 2 20.51 -0.33 -53.71
C ASP A 2 19.49 -0.09 -52.55
N PRO A 3 18.27 -0.62 -52.64
CA PRO A 3 17.28 -0.53 -51.57
C PRO A 3 17.63 -1.46 -50.41
N LEU A 4 17.57 -0.95 -49.23
CA LEU A 4 17.73 -1.69 -47.95
C LEU A 4 16.65 -2.78 -47.86
N ASP A 5 17.11 -4.02 -47.67
CA ASP A 5 16.30 -5.20 -47.37
C ASP A 5 15.61 -5.05 -46.00
N PRO A 6 14.34 -5.39 -45.86
CA PRO A 6 13.65 -5.29 -44.58
C PRO A 6 14.18 -6.34 -43.59
N LEU A 7 14.54 -5.90 -42.40
CA LEU A 7 14.95 -6.74 -41.28
C LEU A 7 13.83 -7.71 -40.88
N ASP A 8 14.08 -9.00 -41.07
CA ASP A 8 13.21 -10.10 -40.64
C ASP A 8 13.26 -10.20 -39.09
N PRO A 9 12.12 -10.07 -38.39
CA PRO A 9 12.11 -10.12 -36.94
C PRO A 9 12.07 -11.57 -36.45
N LEU A 10 13.04 -11.93 -35.62
CA LEU A 10 13.04 -13.08 -34.71
C LEU A 10 13.54 -14.43 -35.27
N ASP A 11 14.83 -14.51 -35.49
CA ASP A 11 15.58 -15.77 -35.39
C ASP A 11 16.24 -15.87 -33.99
N PRO A 12 15.79 -16.76 -33.07
CA PRO A 12 16.38 -16.93 -31.75
C PRO A 12 17.78 -17.57 -31.73
N GLY A 13 18.38 -17.86 -32.91
CA GLY A 13 19.66 -18.53 -33.05
C GLY A 13 20.83 -17.65 -33.46
N ARG A 14 20.66 -16.36 -33.72
CA ARG A 14 21.78 -15.46 -34.04
C ARG A 14 22.41 -14.89 -32.78
N HIS A 15 23.34 -15.62 -32.20
CA HIS A 15 24.39 -15.04 -31.35
C HIS A 15 25.26 -14.13 -32.23
N LEU A 16 25.15 -12.83 -32.09
CA LEU A 16 26.18 -11.90 -32.57
C LEU A 16 27.51 -12.28 -31.88
N PRO A 17 28.61 -12.41 -32.59
CA PRO A 17 29.90 -12.69 -31.95
C PRO A 17 30.22 -11.54 -30.99
N MET A 18 30.34 -11.86 -29.70
CA MET A 18 30.65 -10.94 -28.61
C MET A 18 32.02 -10.23 -28.75
N ASP A 19 32.84 -10.64 -29.71
CA ASP A 19 34.21 -10.14 -29.88
C ASP A 19 34.31 -8.79 -30.61
N SER A 20 33.23 -8.27 -31.21
CA SER A 20 33.26 -7.01 -31.96
C SER A 20 32.79 -5.77 -31.19
N LEU A 21 32.33 -5.91 -29.94
CA LEU A 21 31.91 -4.80 -29.07
C LEU A 21 32.89 -4.48 -27.93
N LEU A 22 34.01 -5.20 -27.85
CA LEU A 22 35.02 -5.07 -26.79
C LEU A 22 36.14 -4.07 -27.07
N THR A 23 36.01 -3.19 -28.05
CA THR A 23 37.07 -2.19 -28.39
C THR A 23 36.76 -0.76 -27.95
N LEU A 24 35.91 -0.56 -26.94
CA LEU A 24 35.78 0.73 -26.24
C LEU A 24 36.28 0.65 -24.78
N THR A 25 37.37 -0.09 -24.54
CA THR A 25 38.14 0.07 -23.32
C THR A 25 39.15 1.16 -23.55
N THR A 26 38.77 2.41 -23.32
CA THR A 26 39.77 3.44 -23.05
C THR A 26 40.35 3.18 -21.69
N GLU A 27 41.64 2.81 -21.70
CA GLU A 27 42.51 2.79 -20.55
C GLU A 27 42.44 4.13 -19.80
N THR A 28 41.82 4.13 -18.63
CA THR A 28 42.20 4.98 -17.50
C THR A 28 41.96 4.15 -16.24
N ASP A 29 42.86 3.16 -16.03
CA ASP A 29 43.08 2.55 -14.73
C ASP A 29 43.88 3.52 -13.88
N ASP A 30 43.26 4.61 -13.43
CA ASP A 30 43.73 5.38 -12.31
C ASP A 30 43.03 4.82 -11.05
N PRO A 31 43.73 4.00 -10.24
CA PRO A 31 43.14 3.44 -9.02
C PRO A 31 42.81 4.50 -7.98
N ASP A 32 43.29 5.75 -8.16
CA ASP A 32 43.06 6.89 -7.27
C ASP A 32 41.85 7.76 -7.72
N SER A 33 41.16 7.39 -8.79
CA SER A 33 39.96 8.12 -9.20
C SER A 33 38.83 7.94 -8.14
N PRO A 34 38.30 9.03 -7.52
CA PRO A 34 37.30 8.92 -6.46
C PRO A 34 36.06 8.16 -6.90
N GLY A 35 35.68 7.12 -6.15
CA GLY A 35 34.44 6.37 -6.33
C GLY A 35 34.45 5.29 -7.43
N VAL A 36 35.52 5.08 -8.18
CA VAL A 36 35.59 4.10 -9.29
C VAL A 36 35.32 2.66 -8.83
N GLY A 37 35.74 2.29 -7.62
CA GLY A 37 35.48 0.95 -7.04
C GLY A 37 34.15 0.77 -6.35
N SER A 38 33.27 1.81 -6.26
CA SER A 38 32.04 1.80 -5.49
C SER A 38 30.76 1.77 -6.34
N LEU A 39 30.89 1.97 -7.65
CA LEU A 39 29.75 1.91 -8.58
C LEU A 39 29.53 0.47 -9.08
N LEU A 40 28.28 0.07 -9.26
CA LEU A 40 27.94 -1.20 -9.90
C LEU A 40 28.24 -1.13 -11.40
N THR A 41 29.30 -1.81 -11.81
CA THR A 41 29.79 -1.88 -13.20
C THR A 41 30.25 -3.31 -13.50
N ALA A 42 30.64 -3.58 -14.74
CA ALA A 42 31.24 -4.87 -15.11
C ALA A 42 32.46 -5.25 -14.25
N ARG A 43 33.27 -4.24 -13.82
CA ARG A 43 34.48 -4.45 -13.00
C ARG A 43 34.16 -4.79 -11.53
N THR A 44 33.00 -4.39 -11.03
CA THR A 44 32.61 -4.54 -9.63
C THR A 44 31.49 -5.59 -9.46
N ALA A 45 31.19 -6.36 -10.51
CA ALA A 45 30.12 -7.35 -10.50
C ALA A 45 30.30 -8.43 -9.43
N ASP A 46 31.53 -8.91 -9.23
CA ASP A 46 31.86 -9.92 -8.21
C ASP A 46 31.72 -9.32 -6.80
N ALA A 47 32.20 -8.12 -6.57
CA ALA A 47 32.04 -7.41 -5.30
C ALA A 47 30.57 -7.15 -4.98
N TYR A 48 29.75 -6.82 -5.98
CA TYR A 48 28.30 -6.72 -5.82
C TYR A 48 27.69 -8.05 -5.37
N ALA A 49 28.06 -9.16 -6.00
CA ALA A 49 27.57 -10.49 -5.63
C ALA A 49 27.94 -10.85 -4.19
N ASP A 50 29.20 -10.61 -3.78
CA ASP A 50 29.70 -10.89 -2.43
C ASP A 50 28.95 -10.06 -1.37
N LEU A 51 28.74 -8.75 -1.61
CA LEU A 51 27.97 -7.89 -0.71
C LEU A 51 26.52 -8.35 -0.56
N LEU A 52 25.86 -8.74 -1.66
CA LEU A 52 24.49 -9.23 -1.60
C LEU A 52 24.39 -10.59 -0.89
N HIS A 53 25.31 -11.52 -1.11
CA HIS A 53 25.36 -12.78 -0.39
C HIS A 53 25.51 -12.52 1.13
N HIS A 54 26.40 -11.63 1.53
CA HIS A 54 26.55 -11.24 2.93
C HIS A 54 25.24 -10.70 3.54
N VAL A 55 24.56 -9.77 2.87
CA VAL A 55 23.28 -9.22 3.33
C VAL A 55 22.20 -10.30 3.43
N VAL A 56 22.12 -11.20 2.44
CA VAL A 56 21.13 -12.29 2.44
C VAL A 56 21.36 -13.24 3.60
N ASP A 57 22.62 -13.62 3.88
CA ASP A 57 22.98 -14.51 4.97
C ASP A 57 22.69 -13.88 6.34
N ASP A 58 23.02 -12.60 6.52
CA ASP A 58 22.73 -11.83 7.74
C ASP A 58 21.23 -11.72 8.00
N ILE A 59 20.45 -11.27 7.03
CA ILE A 59 18.98 -11.17 7.17
C ILE A 59 18.35 -12.54 7.39
N ALA A 60 18.81 -13.59 6.71
CA ALA A 60 18.31 -14.95 6.95
C ALA A 60 18.64 -15.42 8.38
N GLY A 61 19.80 -15.03 8.92
CA GLY A 61 20.18 -15.23 10.33
C GLY A 61 19.19 -14.55 11.28
N HIS A 62 18.90 -13.27 11.07
CA HIS A 62 17.93 -12.51 11.85
C HIS A 62 16.53 -13.15 11.79
N VAL A 63 16.02 -13.47 10.59
CA VAL A 63 14.68 -14.11 10.41
C VAL A 63 14.56 -15.42 11.22
N ARG A 64 15.61 -16.28 11.21
CA ARG A 64 15.61 -17.51 12.00
C ARG A 64 15.64 -17.26 13.50
N ALA A 65 16.22 -16.14 13.94
CA ALA A 65 16.37 -15.78 15.34
C ALA A 65 15.14 -15.06 15.94
N VAL A 66 14.21 -14.58 15.12
CA VAL A 66 13.01 -13.86 15.58
C VAL A 66 12.21 -14.71 16.59
N ARG A 67 11.94 -14.15 17.76
CA ARG A 67 11.15 -14.78 18.84
C ARG A 67 9.98 -13.90 19.29
N ALA A 68 9.93 -12.66 18.82
CA ALA A 68 8.91 -11.67 19.13
C ALA A 68 8.79 -10.68 17.96
N PRO A 69 7.67 -9.99 17.81
CA PRO A 69 7.47 -9.03 16.70
C PRO A 69 8.37 -7.79 16.80
N SER A 70 8.92 -7.50 17.98
CA SER A 70 9.92 -6.44 18.19
C SER A 70 10.71 -6.71 19.46
N VAL A 71 11.82 -5.98 19.64
CA VAL A 71 12.66 -6.08 20.85
C VAL A 71 12.15 -5.25 22.03
N GLY A 72 10.96 -4.63 21.92
CA GLY A 72 10.44 -3.76 22.98
C GLY A 72 11.25 -2.46 23.09
N PRO A 73 11.06 -1.48 22.17
CA PRO A 73 11.98 -0.37 22.02
C PRO A 73 11.96 0.59 23.21
N ASP A 74 13.12 0.86 23.78
CA ASP A 74 13.39 2.10 24.51
C ASP A 74 13.78 3.18 23.49
N ARG A 75 12.87 4.10 23.24
CA ARG A 75 13.08 5.17 22.25
C ARG A 75 14.38 5.94 22.51
N SER A 76 14.66 6.29 23.75
CA SER A 76 15.85 7.06 24.11
C SER A 76 17.15 6.28 23.87
N ALA A 77 17.11 4.95 24.05
CA ALA A 77 18.24 4.09 23.72
C ALA A 77 18.47 4.04 22.21
N LEU A 78 17.40 3.88 21.42
CA LEU A 78 17.50 3.88 19.95
C LEU A 78 17.98 5.23 19.41
N GLU A 79 17.48 6.36 19.95
CA GLU A 79 17.95 7.69 19.60
C GLU A 79 19.48 7.83 19.81
N ARG A 80 19.99 7.40 20.97
CA ARG A 80 21.44 7.41 21.22
C ARG A 80 22.23 6.54 20.24
N LEU A 81 21.74 5.33 19.96
CA LEU A 81 22.41 4.43 19.00
C LEU A 81 22.54 5.06 17.61
N VAL A 82 21.52 5.83 17.16
CA VAL A 82 21.56 6.51 15.87
C VAL A 82 22.49 7.74 15.91
N GLU A 83 22.37 8.58 16.96
CA GLU A 83 23.15 9.81 17.12
C GLU A 83 24.65 9.59 17.33
N GLU A 84 25.04 8.42 17.87
CA GLU A 84 26.46 8.03 18.01
C GLU A 84 27.15 7.76 16.66
N ARG A 85 26.41 7.68 15.56
CA ARG A 85 26.96 7.42 14.22
C ARG A 85 27.22 8.73 13.50
N THR A 86 28.49 8.98 13.18
CA THR A 86 28.84 10.13 12.36
C THR A 86 28.61 9.84 10.88
N LEU A 87 27.95 10.79 10.19
CA LEU A 87 27.76 10.75 8.73
C LEU A 87 28.81 11.60 8.01
N ASP A 88 29.58 12.38 8.76
CA ASP A 88 30.64 13.22 8.24
C ASP A 88 32.02 12.54 8.35
N GLY A 89 32.90 12.85 7.44
CA GLY A 89 34.26 12.33 7.44
C GLY A 89 34.51 11.17 6.47
N SER A 90 35.54 10.38 6.75
CA SER A 90 35.90 9.22 5.91
C SER A 90 34.92 8.08 6.10
N GLY A 91 34.51 7.43 4.99
CA GLY A 91 33.66 6.24 5.05
C GLY A 91 34.38 5.05 5.72
N ILE A 92 33.58 4.13 6.30
CA ILE A 92 34.05 2.93 7.01
C ILE A 92 34.15 1.69 6.11
N GLY A 93 33.81 1.84 4.82
CA GLY A 93 33.76 0.74 3.85
C GLY A 93 32.43 0.00 3.81
N ALA A 94 32.12 -0.61 2.67
CA ALA A 94 30.77 -1.18 2.42
C ALA A 94 30.41 -2.31 3.39
N ALA A 95 31.33 -3.25 3.67
CA ALA A 95 31.06 -4.37 4.57
C ALA A 95 30.76 -3.89 6.00
N ALA A 96 31.61 -3.02 6.56
CA ALA A 96 31.40 -2.47 7.90
C ALA A 96 30.12 -1.62 8.01
N ALA A 97 29.76 -0.89 6.95
CA ALA A 97 28.52 -0.13 6.91
C ALA A 97 27.28 -1.04 6.88
N LEU A 98 27.35 -2.18 6.20
CA LEU A 98 26.27 -3.18 6.19
C LEU A 98 26.14 -3.90 7.53
N GLU A 99 27.25 -4.25 8.18
CA GLU A 99 27.26 -4.80 9.54
C GLU A 99 26.63 -3.81 10.54
N GLU A 100 27.02 -2.52 10.45
CA GLU A 100 26.41 -1.47 11.27
C GLU A 100 24.90 -1.34 11.01
N ALA A 101 24.47 -1.38 9.75
CA ALA A 101 23.05 -1.36 9.38
C ALA A 101 22.30 -2.58 9.91
N GLY A 102 22.90 -3.77 9.88
CA GLY A 102 22.37 -4.98 10.51
C GLY A 102 22.14 -4.79 12.00
N ALA A 103 23.15 -4.28 12.72
CA ALA A 103 23.09 -4.00 14.14
C ALA A 103 22.09 -2.90 14.53
N LEU A 104 21.94 -1.85 13.71
CA LEU A 104 21.00 -0.75 13.97
C LEU A 104 19.60 -1.06 13.50
N TYR A 105 19.43 -1.54 12.28
CA TYR A 105 18.13 -1.69 11.64
C TYR A 105 17.54 -3.08 11.84
N ALA A 106 18.24 -4.15 11.41
CA ALA A 106 17.68 -5.49 11.45
C ALA A 106 17.46 -5.99 12.90
N GLN A 107 18.39 -5.70 13.81
CA GLN A 107 18.29 -6.08 15.21
C GLN A 107 17.13 -5.40 15.95
N HIS A 108 16.75 -4.18 15.53
CA HIS A 108 15.65 -3.41 16.13
C HIS A 108 14.42 -3.31 15.24
N ALA A 109 14.35 -4.10 14.16
CA ALA A 109 13.23 -4.12 13.23
C ALA A 109 11.94 -4.62 13.88
N VAL A 110 10.82 -4.21 13.31
CA VAL A 110 9.51 -4.83 13.55
C VAL A 110 9.32 -5.91 12.50
N TRP A 111 9.15 -7.14 12.96
CA TRP A 111 9.04 -8.32 12.10
C TRP A 111 7.58 -8.67 11.81
N PHE A 112 7.09 -8.26 10.66
CA PHE A 112 5.69 -8.43 10.25
C PHE A 112 5.28 -9.89 10.01
N HIS A 113 6.24 -10.79 9.81
CA HIS A 113 5.97 -12.22 9.68
C HIS A 113 5.75 -12.93 11.03
N HIS A 114 6.07 -12.28 12.17
CA HIS A 114 5.83 -12.89 13.48
C HIS A 114 4.33 -12.95 13.78
N PRO A 115 3.78 -14.12 14.24
CA PRO A 115 2.33 -14.28 14.46
C PRO A 115 1.72 -13.33 15.48
N SER A 116 2.53 -12.78 16.40
CA SER A 116 2.08 -11.77 17.39
C SER A 116 2.15 -10.33 16.87
N TYR A 117 2.50 -10.11 15.58
CA TYR A 117 2.34 -8.82 14.93
C TYR A 117 0.94 -8.70 14.33
N LEU A 118 0.07 -7.89 14.94
CA LEU A 118 -1.36 -7.79 14.59
C LEU A 118 -1.84 -6.33 14.55
N ALA A 119 -0.92 -5.36 14.38
CA ALA A 119 -1.24 -3.96 14.63
C ALA A 119 -1.81 -3.22 13.41
N HIS A 120 -1.15 -3.29 12.27
CA HIS A 120 -1.42 -2.44 11.11
C HIS A 120 -1.57 -3.28 9.83
N LEU A 121 -1.86 -2.62 8.71
CA LEU A 121 -1.98 -3.25 7.39
C LEU A 121 -0.59 -3.55 6.77
N ASN A 122 0.32 -4.09 7.57
CA ASN A 122 1.63 -4.58 7.14
C ASN A 122 1.62 -6.10 7.07
N CYS A 123 1.96 -6.65 5.93
CA CYS A 123 1.96 -8.09 5.68
C CYS A 123 3.38 -8.67 5.70
N PRO A 124 3.55 -9.96 6.00
CA PRO A 124 4.75 -10.69 5.56
C PRO A 124 4.86 -10.63 4.04
N VAL A 125 6.09 -10.61 3.52
CA VAL A 125 6.32 -10.45 2.09
C VAL A 125 6.64 -11.77 1.41
N VAL A 126 6.15 -11.97 0.19
CA VAL A 126 6.43 -13.20 -0.59
C VAL A 126 7.86 -13.20 -1.15
N LEU A 127 8.54 -14.34 -1.06
CA LEU A 127 9.94 -14.47 -1.47
C LEU A 127 10.23 -14.03 -2.92
N PRO A 128 9.38 -14.34 -3.93
CA PRO A 128 9.62 -13.87 -5.30
C PRO A 128 9.68 -12.34 -5.42
N ALA A 129 8.90 -11.62 -4.61
CA ALA A 129 8.90 -10.16 -4.62
C ALA A 129 10.16 -9.58 -3.98
N VAL A 130 10.67 -10.20 -2.91
CA VAL A 130 11.95 -9.81 -2.28
C VAL A 130 13.12 -10.00 -3.25
N ALA A 131 13.14 -11.12 -3.98
CA ALA A 131 14.16 -11.34 -5.01
C ALA A 131 14.06 -10.31 -6.15
N ALA A 132 12.85 -9.94 -6.57
CA ALA A 132 12.63 -8.89 -7.56
C ALA A 132 13.10 -7.50 -7.08
N GLU A 133 13.03 -7.21 -5.77
CA GLU A 133 13.58 -5.98 -5.17
C GLU A 133 15.09 -5.86 -5.43
N ALA A 134 15.85 -6.93 -5.26
CA ALA A 134 17.27 -6.93 -5.53
C ALA A 134 17.58 -6.64 -7.02
N MET A 135 16.81 -7.23 -7.94
CA MET A 135 16.94 -6.97 -9.38
C MET A 135 16.65 -5.51 -9.74
N LEU A 136 15.52 -4.98 -9.27
CA LEU A 136 15.12 -3.62 -9.64
C LEU A 136 16.02 -2.55 -9.00
N ALA A 137 16.59 -2.82 -7.82
CA ALA A 137 17.56 -1.92 -7.20
C ALA A 137 18.87 -1.87 -7.97
N ALA A 138 19.35 -3.02 -8.46
CA ALA A 138 20.59 -3.10 -9.23
C ALA A 138 20.48 -2.44 -10.62
N ILE A 139 19.35 -2.63 -11.31
CA ILE A 139 19.13 -2.07 -12.66
C ILE A 139 18.74 -0.59 -12.58
N ASN A 140 18.05 -0.18 -11.51
CA ASN A 140 17.66 1.19 -11.20
C ASN A 140 16.82 1.87 -12.32
N THR A 141 15.90 1.15 -12.93
CA THR A 141 15.04 1.65 -14.01
C THR A 141 14.11 2.76 -13.51
N SER A 142 14.07 3.88 -14.24
CA SER A 142 13.03 4.92 -14.10
C SER A 142 11.89 4.64 -15.08
N VAL A 143 10.67 4.44 -14.57
CA VAL A 143 9.47 4.23 -15.40
C VAL A 143 8.76 5.57 -15.59
N ASP A 144 9.29 6.40 -16.46
CA ASP A 144 8.71 7.68 -16.88
C ASP A 144 8.53 7.74 -18.41
N THR A 145 9.61 7.74 -19.19
CA THR A 145 9.56 7.62 -20.64
C THR A 145 9.93 6.21 -21.09
N TYR A 146 9.46 5.85 -22.29
CA TYR A 146 9.67 4.49 -22.82
C TYR A 146 11.13 4.18 -23.10
N ASP A 147 11.89 5.13 -23.62
CA ASP A 147 13.32 4.99 -23.94
C ASP A 147 14.20 4.72 -22.71
N GLN A 148 13.76 5.17 -21.50
CA GLN A 148 14.47 4.90 -20.24
C GLN A 148 14.07 3.56 -19.60
N SER A 149 12.96 2.96 -20.01
CA SER A 149 12.36 1.84 -19.29
C SER A 149 12.02 0.64 -20.17
N LEU A 150 11.86 0.83 -21.49
CA LEU A 150 11.59 -0.21 -22.49
C LEU A 150 10.57 -1.26 -22.00
N VAL A 151 11.02 -2.52 -21.82
CA VAL A 151 10.19 -3.64 -21.40
C VAL A 151 9.53 -3.41 -20.04
N ALA A 152 10.12 -2.62 -19.14
CA ALA A 152 9.54 -2.32 -17.83
C ALA A 152 8.22 -1.56 -17.96
N THR A 153 8.13 -0.58 -18.86
CA THR A 153 6.87 0.10 -19.22
C THR A 153 5.81 -0.91 -19.69
N LEU A 154 6.17 -1.81 -20.59
CA LEU A 154 5.23 -2.79 -21.14
C LEU A 154 4.75 -3.79 -20.08
N MET A 155 5.62 -4.18 -19.16
CA MET A 155 5.27 -5.03 -18.01
C MET A 155 4.32 -4.31 -17.05
N GLU A 156 4.57 -3.05 -16.71
CA GLU A 156 3.67 -2.25 -15.87
C GLU A 156 2.30 -2.11 -16.53
N GLN A 157 2.24 -1.71 -17.80
CA GLN A 157 0.99 -1.62 -18.55
C GLN A 157 0.23 -2.95 -18.61
N ARG A 158 0.95 -4.07 -18.74
CA ARG A 158 0.32 -5.41 -18.74
C ARG A 158 -0.32 -5.72 -17.40
N LEU A 159 0.32 -5.35 -16.27
CA LEU A 159 -0.22 -5.53 -14.93
C LEU A 159 -1.39 -4.59 -14.64
N VAL A 160 -1.31 -3.34 -15.07
CA VAL A 160 -2.42 -2.39 -15.00
C VAL A 160 -3.66 -2.93 -15.73
N ARG A 161 -3.50 -3.40 -16.97
CA ARG A 161 -4.59 -4.02 -17.71
C ARG A 161 -5.09 -5.32 -17.08
N TRP A 162 -4.19 -6.10 -16.46
CA TRP A 162 -4.57 -7.31 -15.72
C TRP A 162 -5.44 -6.95 -14.51
N THR A 163 -5.03 -5.94 -13.73
CA THR A 163 -5.79 -5.44 -12.58
C THR A 163 -7.14 -4.88 -13.01
N GLY A 164 -7.17 -4.07 -14.08
CA GLY A 164 -8.40 -3.54 -14.66
C GLY A 164 -9.40 -4.63 -15.02
N ARG A 165 -8.95 -5.71 -15.68
CA ARG A 165 -9.82 -6.88 -15.97
C ARG A 165 -10.32 -7.58 -14.71
N ARG A 166 -9.50 -7.66 -13.64
CA ARG A 166 -9.94 -8.21 -12.35
C ARG A 166 -10.98 -7.33 -11.66
N ILE A 167 -10.90 -6.02 -11.81
CA ILE A 167 -11.95 -5.09 -11.39
C ILE A 167 -13.23 -5.30 -12.21
N GLY A 168 -13.12 -5.60 -13.50
CA GLY A 168 -14.22 -5.73 -14.46
C GLY A 168 -14.23 -4.59 -15.49
N PHE A 169 -13.14 -3.82 -15.61
CA PHE A 169 -12.99 -2.79 -16.62
C PHE A 169 -12.59 -3.40 -17.96
N ALA A 170 -13.42 -3.17 -19.01
CA ALA A 170 -13.19 -3.76 -20.33
C ALA A 170 -11.93 -3.19 -21.01
N ALA A 171 -11.66 -1.89 -20.81
CA ALA A 171 -10.56 -1.17 -21.43
C ALA A 171 -9.77 -0.33 -20.40
N GLY A 172 -9.81 -0.70 -19.12
CA GLY A 172 -9.18 0.07 -18.05
C GLY A 172 -7.67 0.26 -18.25
N ASP A 173 -7.20 1.43 -17.86
CA ASP A 173 -5.78 1.79 -17.80
C ASP A 173 -5.44 2.38 -16.43
N GLY A 174 -4.19 2.77 -16.20
CA GLY A 174 -3.77 3.29 -14.91
C GLY A 174 -2.27 3.44 -14.79
N VAL A 175 -1.83 3.57 -13.55
CA VAL A 175 -0.41 3.76 -13.22
C VAL A 175 -0.09 3.17 -11.84
N PHE A 176 1.10 2.61 -11.68
CA PHE A 176 1.62 2.28 -10.36
C PHE A 176 1.97 3.55 -9.57
N THR A 177 1.75 3.49 -8.26
CA THR A 177 1.97 4.59 -7.32
C THR A 177 2.71 4.10 -6.09
N SER A 178 3.17 5.02 -5.24
CA SER A 178 3.88 4.69 -4.00
C SER A 178 2.97 4.14 -2.89
N GLY A 179 1.65 4.30 -3.02
CA GLY A 179 0.68 3.86 -2.00
C GLY A 179 -0.70 4.45 -2.22
N GLY A 180 -1.70 3.93 -1.51
CA GLY A 180 -3.11 4.35 -1.61
C GLY A 180 -3.32 5.85 -1.46
N THR A 181 -2.54 6.52 -0.62
CA THR A 181 -2.63 7.99 -0.47
C THR A 181 -2.35 8.71 -1.79
N GLN A 182 -1.30 8.31 -2.52
CA GLN A 182 -1.00 8.89 -3.83
C GLN A 182 -2.05 8.51 -4.87
N SER A 183 -2.51 7.25 -4.85
CA SER A 183 -3.58 6.79 -5.75
C SER A 183 -4.86 7.59 -5.56
N ASN A 184 -5.29 7.81 -4.31
CA ASN A 184 -6.48 8.60 -3.97
C ASN A 184 -6.31 10.08 -4.36
N LEU A 185 -5.12 10.67 -4.15
CA LEU A 185 -4.83 12.03 -4.59
C LEU A 185 -4.96 12.15 -6.11
N GLN A 186 -4.38 11.23 -6.86
CA GLN A 186 -4.46 11.25 -8.32
C GLN A 186 -5.89 11.01 -8.82
N ALA A 187 -6.65 10.10 -8.20
CA ALA A 187 -8.06 9.88 -8.51
C ALA A 187 -8.89 11.16 -8.34
N LEU A 188 -8.74 11.84 -7.20
CA LEU A 188 -9.44 13.10 -6.92
C LEU A 188 -8.95 14.24 -7.82
N PHE A 189 -7.68 14.26 -8.20
CA PHE A 189 -7.18 15.19 -9.21
C PHE A 189 -7.88 14.98 -10.55
N LEU A 190 -8.00 13.73 -11.03
CA LEU A 190 -8.71 13.40 -12.28
C LEU A 190 -10.20 13.80 -12.21
N ALA A 191 -10.87 13.49 -11.10
CA ALA A 191 -12.25 13.86 -10.84
C ALA A 191 -12.44 15.40 -10.88
N ARG A 192 -11.53 16.16 -10.25
CA ARG A 192 -11.54 17.63 -10.31
C ARG A 192 -11.39 18.12 -11.75
N ARG A 193 -10.40 17.58 -12.48
CA ARG A 193 -10.18 17.97 -13.88
C ARG A 193 -11.39 17.65 -14.78
N ARG A 194 -12.08 16.53 -14.50
CA ARG A 194 -13.34 16.20 -15.18
C ARG A 194 -14.45 17.20 -14.83
N ALA A 195 -14.58 17.60 -13.57
CA ALA A 195 -15.53 18.62 -13.13
C ALA A 195 -15.22 19.99 -13.79
N GLU A 196 -13.95 20.41 -13.82
CA GLU A 196 -13.51 21.64 -14.50
C GLU A 196 -13.87 21.63 -15.99
N ARG A 197 -13.67 20.51 -16.70
CA ARG A 197 -14.02 20.39 -18.13
C ARG A 197 -15.52 20.46 -18.40
N ARG A 198 -16.36 20.08 -17.45
CA ARG A 198 -17.83 20.08 -17.56
C ARG A 198 -18.46 21.40 -17.12
N ALA A 199 -17.73 22.19 -16.35
CA ALA A 199 -18.25 23.45 -15.82
C ALA A 199 -18.39 24.50 -16.94
N THR A 200 -19.39 25.35 -16.77
CA THR A 200 -19.62 26.55 -17.60
C THR A 200 -19.13 27.83 -16.91
N THR A 201 -18.68 27.73 -15.66
CA THR A 201 -18.14 28.83 -14.84
C THR A 201 -16.62 28.76 -14.82
N ASP A 202 -15.97 29.88 -14.53
CA ASP A 202 -14.53 29.95 -14.39
C ASP A 202 -14.04 29.11 -13.21
N ARG A 203 -12.79 28.67 -13.28
CA ARG A 203 -12.17 27.82 -12.25
C ARG A 203 -12.17 28.45 -10.87
N GLU A 204 -11.96 29.76 -10.79
CA GLU A 204 -11.93 30.52 -9.53
C GLU A 204 -13.27 30.47 -8.80
N ASP A 205 -14.39 30.49 -9.52
CA ASP A 205 -15.74 30.39 -9.00
C ASP A 205 -16.17 28.94 -8.74
N LEU A 206 -15.59 27.99 -9.46
CA LEU A 206 -15.92 26.56 -9.35
C LEU A 206 -15.28 25.92 -8.12
N LEU A 207 -13.96 26.09 -7.92
CA LEU A 207 -13.20 25.35 -6.91
C LEU A 207 -13.78 25.47 -5.49
N PRO A 208 -14.22 26.65 -5.00
CA PRO A 208 -14.79 26.79 -3.65
C PRO A 208 -16.11 26.01 -3.49
N ARG A 209 -16.79 25.70 -4.59
CA ARG A 209 -18.09 25.04 -4.61
C ARG A 209 -18.01 23.52 -4.81
N LEU A 210 -16.87 23.00 -5.27
CA LEU A 210 -16.70 21.56 -5.48
C LEU A 210 -16.81 20.79 -4.16
N ARG A 211 -17.50 19.63 -4.21
CA ARG A 211 -17.67 18.75 -3.06
C ARG A 211 -17.16 17.35 -3.36
N VAL A 212 -16.67 16.72 -2.30
CA VAL A 212 -16.31 15.29 -2.25
C VAL A 212 -17.17 14.64 -1.17
N LEU A 213 -17.90 13.59 -1.52
CA LEU A 213 -18.74 12.88 -0.56
C LEU A 213 -18.06 11.57 -0.15
N THR A 214 -18.01 11.30 1.15
CA THR A 214 -17.46 10.07 1.71
C THR A 214 -18.01 9.81 3.11
N THR A 215 -17.66 8.69 3.74
CA THR A 215 -18.02 8.42 5.14
C THR A 215 -16.94 8.88 6.11
N GLU A 216 -17.27 8.98 7.39
CA GLU A 216 -16.30 9.26 8.45
C GLU A 216 -15.22 8.14 8.56
N ALA A 217 -15.59 6.90 8.21
CA ALA A 217 -14.70 5.76 8.21
C ALA A 217 -13.72 5.70 7.01
N ALA A 218 -13.84 6.63 6.05
CA ALA A 218 -12.92 6.72 4.93
C ALA A 218 -11.50 7.10 5.39
N HIS A 219 -10.51 6.65 4.61
CA HIS A 219 -9.13 6.98 4.93
C HIS A 219 -8.88 8.49 4.83
N PHE A 220 -8.14 9.05 5.80
CA PHE A 220 -7.85 10.50 5.89
C PHE A 220 -7.21 11.10 4.64
N SER A 221 -6.65 10.27 3.75
CA SER A 221 -6.12 10.72 2.46
C SER A 221 -7.14 11.43 1.59
N VAL A 222 -8.44 11.15 1.77
CA VAL A 222 -9.52 11.84 1.03
C VAL A 222 -9.55 13.32 1.41
N SER A 223 -9.63 13.64 2.70
CA SER A 223 -9.64 15.03 3.20
C SER A 223 -8.31 15.74 2.88
N ARG A 224 -7.18 15.06 3.07
CA ARG A 224 -5.88 15.60 2.72
C ARG A 224 -5.72 15.87 1.23
N SER A 225 -6.26 15.01 0.38
CA SER A 225 -6.24 15.23 -1.07
C SER A 225 -7.11 16.42 -1.47
N ALA A 226 -8.27 16.60 -0.85
CA ALA A 226 -9.12 17.78 -1.08
C ALA A 226 -8.38 19.09 -0.73
N GLU A 227 -7.70 19.11 0.42
CA GLU A 227 -6.85 20.23 0.84
C GLU A 227 -5.73 20.51 -0.19
N LEU A 228 -4.94 19.49 -0.56
CA LEU A 228 -3.84 19.60 -1.52
C LEU A 228 -4.31 20.04 -2.91
N LEU A 229 -5.52 19.70 -3.28
CA LEU A 229 -6.15 20.11 -4.54
C LEU A 229 -6.72 21.53 -4.48
N GLY A 230 -6.61 22.25 -3.36
CA GLY A 230 -7.07 23.63 -3.21
C GLY A 230 -8.59 23.77 -3.14
N LEU A 231 -9.28 22.72 -2.67
CA LEU A 231 -10.71 22.80 -2.40
C LEU A 231 -10.97 23.55 -1.10
N ALA A 232 -12.21 24.00 -0.90
CA ALA A 232 -12.63 24.65 0.33
C ALA A 232 -12.47 23.73 1.56
N GLU A 233 -12.26 24.30 2.74
CA GLU A 233 -12.10 23.55 4.00
C GLU A 233 -13.29 22.61 4.26
N ASP A 234 -14.49 23.02 3.85
CA ASP A 234 -15.73 22.25 3.98
C ASP A 234 -16.09 21.42 2.74
N ALA A 235 -15.15 21.24 1.79
CA ALA A 235 -15.40 20.53 0.54
C ALA A 235 -15.74 19.05 0.75
N VAL A 236 -15.16 18.40 1.77
CA VAL A 236 -15.48 17.01 2.11
C VAL A 236 -16.73 16.98 2.97
N ARG A 237 -17.78 16.34 2.45
CA ARG A 237 -19.07 16.16 3.15
C ARG A 237 -19.21 14.71 3.57
N ILE A 238 -19.61 14.51 4.81
CA ILE A 238 -19.80 13.17 5.38
C ILE A 238 -21.20 12.67 5.05
N VAL A 239 -21.25 11.52 4.37
CA VAL A 239 -22.46 10.72 4.17
C VAL A 239 -22.69 9.91 5.44
N ALA A 240 -23.92 9.86 5.93
CA ALA A 240 -24.25 9.04 7.08
C ALA A 240 -24.00 7.55 6.76
N ALA A 241 -23.54 6.83 7.76
CA ALA A 241 -23.41 5.38 7.69
C ALA A 241 -24.70 4.68 8.14
N ASP A 242 -24.89 3.44 7.67
CA ASP A 242 -25.92 2.54 8.15
C ASP A 242 -25.62 2.03 9.57
N GLY A 243 -26.52 1.23 10.15
CA GLY A 243 -26.34 0.64 11.48
C GLY A 243 -25.14 -0.32 11.60
N GLN A 244 -24.47 -0.65 10.49
CA GLN A 244 -23.27 -1.48 10.48
C GLN A 244 -21.98 -0.65 10.27
N GLY A 245 -22.12 0.65 9.92
CA GLY A 245 -21.00 1.56 9.69
C GLY A 245 -20.52 1.61 8.24
N ARG A 246 -21.33 1.18 7.27
CA ARG A 246 -21.11 1.33 5.83
C ARG A 246 -21.85 2.56 5.31
N MET A 247 -21.39 3.14 4.20
CA MET A 247 -22.09 4.25 3.56
C MET A 247 -23.57 3.88 3.29
N ASP A 248 -24.51 4.70 3.77
CA ASP A 248 -25.93 4.52 3.46
C ASP A 248 -26.25 5.11 2.08
N PRO A 249 -26.65 4.29 1.08
CA PRO A 249 -26.96 4.78 -0.26
C PRO A 249 -28.16 5.76 -0.29
N THR A 250 -29.09 5.66 0.65
CA THR A 250 -30.22 6.58 0.78
C THR A 250 -29.74 7.95 1.29
N ALA A 251 -28.88 7.95 2.30
CA ALA A 251 -28.27 9.18 2.78
C ALA A 251 -27.37 9.85 1.72
N LEU A 252 -26.69 9.04 0.91
CA LEU A 252 -25.91 9.53 -0.24
C LEU A 252 -26.80 10.24 -1.24
N ASP A 253 -27.92 9.66 -1.66
CA ASP A 253 -28.87 10.25 -2.62
C ASP A 253 -29.43 11.59 -2.11
N VAL A 254 -29.83 11.64 -0.85
CA VAL A 254 -30.31 12.87 -0.19
C VAL A 254 -29.23 13.96 -0.21
N LEU A 255 -27.96 13.61 0.07
CA LEU A 255 -26.88 14.58 0.11
C LEU A 255 -26.50 15.07 -1.30
N LEU A 256 -26.46 14.17 -2.30
CA LEU A 256 -26.25 14.52 -3.71
C LEU A 256 -27.33 15.50 -4.19
N THR A 257 -28.62 15.19 -3.97
CA THR A 257 -29.76 16.06 -4.32
C THR A 257 -29.65 17.42 -3.64
N ARG A 258 -29.24 17.48 -2.37
CA ARG A 258 -29.05 18.74 -1.63
C ARG A 258 -27.92 19.57 -2.24
N CYS A 259 -26.79 18.96 -2.56
CA CYS A 259 -25.67 19.64 -3.21
C CYS A 259 -26.09 20.23 -4.57
N GLU A 260 -26.81 19.49 -5.38
CA GLU A 260 -27.36 19.98 -6.66
C GLU A 260 -28.28 21.19 -6.46
N ALA A 261 -29.23 21.11 -5.54
CA ALA A 261 -30.16 22.20 -5.25
C ALA A 261 -29.46 23.46 -4.72
N SER A 262 -28.33 23.32 -4.03
CA SER A 262 -27.51 24.41 -3.51
C SER A 262 -26.50 24.92 -4.55
N GLY A 263 -26.42 24.32 -5.73
CA GLY A 263 -25.44 24.66 -6.76
C GLY A 263 -24.01 24.32 -6.34
N GLU A 264 -23.79 23.29 -5.53
CA GLU A 264 -22.51 22.77 -5.08
C GLU A 264 -22.17 21.49 -5.89
N PRO A 265 -21.43 21.57 -7.01
CA PRO A 265 -21.15 20.40 -7.84
C PRO A 265 -20.37 19.34 -7.07
N VAL A 266 -20.88 18.11 -7.04
CA VAL A 266 -20.15 16.98 -6.45
C VAL A 266 -19.18 16.43 -7.49
N MET A 267 -17.89 16.67 -7.28
CA MET A 267 -16.86 16.19 -8.20
C MET A 267 -16.59 14.71 -8.01
N ALA A 268 -16.71 14.17 -6.80
CA ALA A 268 -16.45 12.77 -6.50
C ALA A 268 -17.28 12.26 -5.32
N VAL A 269 -17.70 11.00 -5.40
CA VAL A 269 -18.10 10.15 -4.28
C VAL A 269 -16.95 9.15 -4.08
N VAL A 270 -16.47 9.03 -2.84
CA VAL A 270 -15.43 8.06 -2.47
C VAL A 270 -16.06 6.98 -1.60
N ALA A 271 -16.24 5.80 -2.16
CA ALA A 271 -16.65 4.61 -1.44
C ALA A 271 -15.43 3.80 -1.00
N THR A 272 -15.52 3.10 0.12
CA THR A 272 -14.41 2.32 0.68
C THR A 272 -14.68 0.83 0.56
N ALA A 273 -13.79 0.12 -0.10
CA ALA A 273 -13.77 -1.35 -0.10
C ALA A 273 -12.74 -1.85 0.91
N GLY A 274 -13.12 -1.85 2.17
CA GLY A 274 -12.27 -2.22 3.30
C GLY A 274 -11.80 -1.02 4.12
N THR A 275 -12.64 -0.57 5.07
CA THR A 275 -12.28 0.50 6.00
C THR A 275 -11.09 0.08 6.86
N THR A 276 -10.16 1.00 7.14
CA THR A 276 -8.92 0.73 7.90
C THR A 276 -9.20 0.18 9.30
N ASP A 277 -10.27 0.64 9.93
CA ASP A 277 -10.54 0.31 11.33
C ASP A 277 -11.37 -0.96 11.51
N ARG A 278 -12.26 -1.27 10.57
CA ARG A 278 -13.19 -2.40 10.71
C ARG A 278 -13.14 -3.40 9.56
N GLY A 279 -12.45 -3.08 8.46
CA GLY A 279 -12.43 -3.93 7.26
C GLY A 279 -13.79 -4.04 6.56
N LEU A 280 -14.67 -3.06 6.73
CA LEU A 280 -16.00 -3.05 6.12
C LEU A 280 -15.93 -2.60 4.66
N ILE A 281 -16.79 -3.18 3.84
CA ILE A 281 -16.96 -2.82 2.42
C ILE A 281 -18.29 -2.11 2.26
N ASP A 282 -18.27 -0.92 1.71
CA ASP A 282 -19.47 -0.16 1.38
C ASP A 282 -20.31 -0.90 0.32
N PRO A 283 -21.64 -0.69 0.26
CA PRO A 283 -22.53 -1.32 -0.73
C PRO A 283 -22.29 -0.72 -2.13
N LEU A 284 -21.19 -1.16 -2.78
CA LEU A 284 -20.66 -0.55 -4.00
C LEU A 284 -21.67 -0.52 -5.16
N ALA A 285 -22.51 -1.54 -5.29
CA ALA A 285 -23.48 -1.63 -6.38
C ALA A 285 -24.56 -0.55 -6.27
N GLU A 286 -25.09 -0.34 -5.07
CA GLU A 286 -26.09 0.67 -4.77
C GLU A 286 -25.51 2.07 -4.86
N ILE A 287 -24.31 2.29 -4.30
CA ILE A 287 -23.57 3.56 -4.40
C ILE A 287 -23.30 3.90 -5.86
N ALA A 288 -22.86 2.93 -6.68
CA ALA A 288 -22.61 3.14 -8.09
C ALA A 288 -23.90 3.49 -8.87
N ALA A 289 -25.04 2.90 -8.49
CA ALA A 289 -26.32 3.25 -9.07
C ALA A 289 -26.69 4.71 -8.75
N THR A 290 -26.65 5.08 -7.47
CA THR A 290 -26.96 6.43 -6.99
C THR A 290 -26.01 7.47 -7.60
N THR A 291 -24.70 7.27 -7.52
CA THR A 291 -23.69 8.19 -8.06
C THR A 291 -23.85 8.39 -9.58
N GLY A 292 -24.18 7.31 -10.31
CA GLY A 292 -24.43 7.35 -11.74
C GLY A 292 -25.62 8.22 -12.14
N THR A 293 -26.70 8.26 -11.34
CA THR A 293 -27.87 9.10 -11.58
C THR A 293 -27.55 10.60 -11.52
N HIS A 294 -26.64 10.97 -10.62
CA HIS A 294 -26.19 12.34 -10.40
C HIS A 294 -24.97 12.74 -11.25
N GLY A 295 -24.39 11.79 -12.03
CA GLY A 295 -23.25 12.05 -12.91
C GLY A 295 -21.94 12.43 -12.21
N ALA A 296 -21.81 12.16 -10.90
CA ALA A 296 -20.58 12.37 -10.14
C ALA A 296 -19.54 11.27 -10.46
N TRP A 297 -18.27 11.55 -10.20
CA TRP A 297 -17.20 10.53 -10.30
C TRP A 297 -17.31 9.57 -9.12
N LEU A 298 -17.34 8.28 -9.38
CA LEU A 298 -17.21 7.27 -8.34
C LEU A 298 -15.77 6.78 -8.25
N HIS A 299 -15.12 7.07 -7.13
CA HIS A 299 -13.85 6.46 -6.75
C HIS A 299 -14.06 5.39 -5.70
N VAL A 300 -13.46 4.21 -5.88
CA VAL A 300 -13.44 3.16 -4.87
C VAL A 300 -12.03 3.04 -4.28
N ASP A 301 -11.89 3.39 -3.01
CA ASP A 301 -10.68 3.09 -2.25
C ASP A 301 -10.69 1.61 -1.84
N ALA A 302 -10.07 0.77 -2.65
CA ALA A 302 -9.86 -0.64 -2.39
C ALA A 302 -8.40 -0.95 -1.98
N ALA A 303 -7.72 0.02 -1.36
CA ALA A 303 -6.35 -0.16 -0.90
C ALA A 303 -6.21 -1.38 0.02
N TYR A 304 -7.22 -1.66 0.86
CA TYR A 304 -7.24 -2.85 1.70
C TYR A 304 -7.99 -4.01 1.04
N GLY A 305 -9.22 -3.80 0.58
CA GLY A 305 -10.06 -4.87 0.03
C GLY A 305 -9.68 -5.33 -1.37
N GLY A 306 -8.72 -4.65 -2.04
CA GLY A 306 -8.28 -5.01 -3.38
C GLY A 306 -7.76 -6.43 -3.53
N GLY A 307 -7.27 -7.06 -2.45
CA GLY A 307 -6.90 -8.48 -2.46
C GLY A 307 -8.06 -9.42 -2.78
N LEU A 308 -9.28 -9.01 -2.51
CA LEU A 308 -10.47 -9.81 -2.88
C LEU A 308 -10.66 -9.95 -4.40
N LEU A 309 -9.99 -9.13 -5.22
CA LEU A 309 -10.02 -9.25 -6.69
C LEU A 309 -9.46 -10.60 -7.18
N VAL A 310 -8.66 -11.28 -6.35
CA VAL A 310 -8.10 -12.62 -6.64
C VAL A 310 -8.67 -13.70 -5.73
N SER A 311 -9.53 -13.37 -4.76
CA SER A 311 -10.21 -14.34 -3.90
C SER A 311 -11.16 -15.23 -4.68
N GLY A 312 -11.08 -16.52 -4.42
CA GLY A 312 -12.00 -17.51 -4.99
C GLY A 312 -13.35 -17.57 -4.28
N THR A 313 -13.41 -17.12 -3.02
CA THR A 313 -14.60 -17.29 -2.17
C THR A 313 -15.29 -15.96 -1.81
N ARG A 314 -14.58 -14.82 -1.87
CA ARG A 314 -15.04 -13.51 -1.40
C ARG A 314 -15.10 -12.41 -2.46
N ARG A 315 -14.74 -12.70 -3.70
CA ARG A 315 -14.75 -11.73 -4.81
C ARG A 315 -16.10 -11.01 -4.94
N GLN A 316 -17.21 -11.69 -4.67
CA GLN A 316 -18.56 -11.13 -4.74
C GLN A 316 -18.82 -9.98 -3.76
N LEU A 317 -18.04 -9.84 -2.67
CA LEU A 317 -18.15 -8.70 -1.76
C LEU A 317 -17.81 -7.36 -2.43
N LEU A 318 -17.09 -7.42 -3.56
CA LEU A 318 -16.76 -6.25 -4.38
C LEU A 318 -17.75 -6.03 -5.53
N ALA A 319 -18.94 -6.66 -5.53
CA ALA A 319 -19.94 -6.46 -6.58
C ALA A 319 -20.30 -4.96 -6.71
N GLY A 320 -20.26 -4.44 -7.95
CA GLY A 320 -20.45 -3.01 -8.23
C GLY A 320 -19.15 -2.22 -8.44
N ILE A 321 -17.99 -2.78 -8.05
CA ILE A 321 -16.68 -2.10 -8.25
C ILE A 321 -16.39 -1.83 -9.72
N GLU A 322 -16.89 -2.68 -10.63
CA GLU A 322 -16.75 -2.54 -12.08
C GLU A 322 -17.46 -1.31 -12.66
N ARG A 323 -18.30 -0.67 -11.86
CA ARG A 323 -19.03 0.55 -12.23
C ARG A 323 -18.32 1.83 -11.78
N ALA A 324 -17.26 1.72 -10.97
CA ALA A 324 -16.45 2.86 -10.55
C ALA A 324 -15.77 3.54 -11.75
N ASP A 325 -15.49 4.85 -11.65
CA ASP A 325 -14.64 5.56 -12.60
C ASP A 325 -13.16 5.30 -12.33
N SER A 326 -12.79 5.12 -11.06
CA SER A 326 -11.43 4.77 -10.65
C SER A 326 -11.40 3.91 -9.38
N VAL A 327 -10.33 3.11 -9.26
CA VAL A 327 -10.11 2.20 -8.13
C VAL A 327 -8.66 2.29 -7.67
N THR A 328 -8.43 2.43 -6.37
CA THR A 328 -7.12 2.26 -5.72
C THR A 328 -6.94 0.83 -5.27
N VAL A 329 -5.75 0.23 -5.52
CA VAL A 329 -5.38 -1.10 -5.04
C VAL A 329 -3.98 -1.06 -4.47
N ASP A 330 -3.79 -1.42 -3.17
CA ASP A 330 -2.46 -1.54 -2.56
C ASP A 330 -1.98 -3.00 -2.60
N PHE A 331 -1.02 -3.27 -3.47
CA PHE A 331 -0.43 -4.61 -3.55
C PHE A 331 0.46 -4.91 -2.34
N HIS A 332 1.04 -3.89 -1.70
CA HIS A 332 1.83 -4.04 -0.48
C HIS A 332 1.01 -4.28 0.81
N LYS A 333 -0.32 -4.47 0.69
CA LYS A 333 -1.19 -4.93 1.77
C LYS A 333 -1.58 -6.38 1.54
N THR A 334 -2.65 -6.60 0.80
CA THR A 334 -3.29 -7.91 0.63
C THR A 334 -2.78 -8.73 -0.56
N TYR A 335 -1.76 -8.26 -1.29
CA TYR A 335 -1.01 -9.07 -2.26
C TYR A 335 0.40 -9.42 -1.75
N PHE A 336 0.70 -9.13 -0.48
CA PHE A 336 1.93 -9.52 0.22
C PHE A 336 3.22 -9.03 -0.46
N GLN A 337 3.15 -7.84 -1.07
CA GLN A 337 4.30 -7.24 -1.73
C GLN A 337 5.11 -6.35 -0.78
N PRO A 338 6.43 -6.23 -0.95
CA PRO A 338 7.21 -5.19 -0.26
C PRO A 338 6.66 -3.78 -0.57
N VAL A 339 6.70 -2.88 0.43
CA VAL A 339 6.42 -1.45 0.27
C VAL A 339 7.54 -0.83 -0.60
N SER A 340 7.24 0.01 -1.60
CA SER A 340 5.93 0.49 -2.00
C SER A 340 5.41 -0.29 -3.21
N SER A 341 4.12 -0.58 -3.26
CA SER A 341 3.48 -1.17 -4.43
C SER A 341 1.97 -0.92 -4.36
N SER A 342 1.47 -0.02 -5.17
CA SER A 342 0.07 0.37 -5.28
C SER A 342 -0.24 0.72 -6.72
N ALA A 343 -1.50 0.82 -7.09
CA ALA A 343 -1.92 1.33 -8.38
C ALA A 343 -3.25 2.10 -8.30
N LEU A 344 -3.36 3.12 -9.13
CA LEU A 344 -4.61 3.72 -9.53
C LEU A 344 -5.02 3.11 -10.88
N ILE A 345 -6.23 2.56 -10.95
CA ILE A 345 -6.83 2.04 -12.17
C ILE A 345 -8.06 2.87 -12.50
N VAL A 346 -8.15 3.35 -13.74
CA VAL A 346 -9.31 4.08 -14.25
C VAL A 346 -10.07 3.25 -15.27
N ARG A 347 -11.37 3.43 -15.31
CA ARG A 347 -12.25 2.73 -16.25
C ARG A 347 -12.07 3.22 -17.69
N ASP A 348 -11.99 4.55 -17.87
CA ASP A 348 -11.77 5.19 -19.16
C ASP A 348 -10.32 5.71 -19.23
N PRO A 349 -9.48 5.17 -20.13
CA PRO A 349 -8.11 5.64 -20.32
C PRO A 349 -8.00 7.12 -20.66
N ALA A 350 -9.01 7.71 -21.30
CA ALA A 350 -9.00 9.12 -21.67
C ALA A 350 -8.95 10.07 -20.47
N ASP A 351 -9.41 9.62 -19.30
CA ASP A 351 -9.36 10.43 -18.08
C ASP A 351 -7.91 10.67 -17.59
N LEU A 352 -6.99 9.74 -17.86
CA LEU A 352 -5.57 9.88 -17.49
C LEU A 352 -4.87 11.04 -18.22
N ALA A 353 -5.34 11.43 -19.40
CA ALA A 353 -4.80 12.57 -20.14
C ALA A 353 -4.85 13.89 -19.33
N ALA A 354 -5.71 13.96 -18.30
CA ALA A 354 -5.75 15.11 -17.39
C ALA A 354 -4.50 15.25 -16.52
N ALA A 355 -3.73 14.17 -16.35
CA ALA A 355 -2.46 14.17 -15.62
C ALA A 355 -1.25 14.49 -16.51
N ALA A 356 -1.40 14.43 -17.84
CA ALA A 356 -0.32 14.70 -18.77
C ALA A 356 0.20 16.13 -18.61
N HIS A 357 1.52 16.25 -18.61
CA HIS A 357 2.24 17.50 -18.71
C HIS A 357 3.39 17.33 -19.69
N HIS A 358 3.42 18.18 -20.73
CA HIS A 358 4.43 18.08 -21.76
C HIS A 358 5.60 19.03 -21.48
N ALA A 359 6.80 18.49 -21.62
CA ALA A 359 8.05 19.22 -21.53
C ALA A 359 8.94 18.82 -22.72
N ASP A 360 9.53 19.81 -23.41
CA ASP A 360 10.29 19.58 -24.65
C ASP A 360 11.47 18.60 -24.50
N TYR A 361 12.01 18.48 -23.29
CA TYR A 361 13.15 17.58 -23.00
C TYR A 361 12.72 16.14 -22.61
N LEU A 362 11.45 15.88 -22.39
CA LEU A 362 10.97 14.63 -21.81
C LEU A 362 9.91 13.94 -22.68
N ASN A 363 8.83 14.66 -23.01
CA ASN A 363 7.68 14.16 -23.78
C ASN A 363 7.05 15.28 -24.62
N PRO A 364 7.74 15.73 -25.69
CA PRO A 364 7.24 16.84 -26.52
C PRO A 364 5.80 16.62 -26.98
N ALA A 365 4.95 17.65 -26.90
CA ALA A 365 3.53 17.53 -27.23
C ALA A 365 3.29 17.04 -28.68
N ALA A 366 4.16 17.41 -29.60
CA ALA A 366 4.07 16.98 -31.00
C ALA A 366 4.32 15.48 -31.20
N GLU A 367 5.25 14.92 -30.42
CA GLU A 367 5.56 13.48 -30.43
C GLU A 367 4.46 12.68 -29.73
N ALA A 368 3.97 13.15 -28.57
CA ALA A 368 2.88 12.54 -27.82
C ALA A 368 1.55 12.49 -28.62
N ALA A 369 1.35 13.42 -29.57
CA ALA A 369 0.18 13.45 -30.43
C ALA A 369 0.34 12.57 -31.69
N SER A 370 1.49 11.97 -31.94
CA SER A 370 1.75 11.10 -33.10
C SER A 370 0.99 9.78 -32.98
N ALA A 371 0.63 9.18 -34.11
CA ALA A 371 0.05 7.83 -34.16
C ALA A 371 1.05 6.75 -33.69
N ASP A 372 2.35 7.02 -33.83
CA ASP A 372 3.45 6.14 -33.42
C ASP A 372 4.05 6.60 -32.08
N ALA A 373 3.28 7.34 -31.25
CA ALA A 373 3.74 7.83 -29.96
C ALA A 373 4.18 6.69 -29.04
N GLU A 374 5.35 6.85 -28.45
CA GLU A 374 5.84 5.92 -27.45
C GLU A 374 4.93 5.91 -26.20
N PRO A 375 4.76 4.74 -25.55
CA PRO A 375 3.82 4.61 -24.43
C PRO A 375 4.40 5.16 -23.11
N ASN A 376 4.70 6.46 -23.07
CA ASN A 376 5.29 7.12 -21.92
C ASN A 376 4.36 7.09 -20.70
N GLN A 377 4.89 6.70 -19.52
CA GLN A 377 4.10 6.64 -18.29
C GLN A 377 3.96 8.02 -17.61
N VAL A 378 4.86 8.95 -17.90
CA VAL A 378 4.78 10.34 -17.44
C VAL A 378 3.48 11.02 -17.88
N ASP A 379 2.90 10.61 -19.00
CA ASP A 379 1.62 11.12 -19.49
C ASP A 379 0.41 10.72 -18.65
N LYS A 380 0.59 9.79 -17.70
CA LYS A 380 -0.48 9.24 -16.87
C LYS A 380 -0.25 9.46 -15.36
N SER A 381 0.94 9.92 -14.98
CA SER A 381 1.41 9.96 -13.59
C SER A 381 1.53 11.40 -13.08
N LEU A 382 1.26 11.61 -11.77
CA LEU A 382 1.65 12.85 -11.07
C LEU A 382 3.17 12.91 -10.81
N GLN A 383 3.85 11.77 -10.87
CA GLN A 383 5.30 11.68 -10.72
C GLN A 383 5.95 11.54 -12.08
N THR A 384 7.09 12.17 -12.28
CA THR A 384 7.95 11.96 -13.44
C THR A 384 8.75 10.67 -13.23
N THR A 385 9.82 10.73 -12.45
CA THR A 385 10.64 9.56 -12.12
C THR A 385 9.89 8.62 -11.19
N ARG A 386 9.73 7.36 -11.57
CA ARG A 386 9.13 6.31 -10.74
C ARG A 386 9.96 5.04 -10.79
N ARG A 387 10.12 4.42 -9.62
CA ARG A 387 10.74 3.10 -9.48
C ARG A 387 9.88 2.03 -10.14
N PHE A 388 10.49 1.01 -10.74
CA PHE A 388 9.77 -0.08 -11.40
C PHE A 388 9.17 -1.09 -10.40
N ASP A 389 8.33 -0.61 -9.47
CA ASP A 389 7.70 -1.44 -8.42
C ASP A 389 6.77 -2.53 -8.94
N ALA A 390 6.32 -2.41 -10.18
CA ALA A 390 5.51 -3.42 -10.87
C ALA A 390 6.24 -4.77 -11.04
N LEU A 391 7.58 -4.79 -11.08
CA LEU A 391 8.36 -6.01 -11.20
C LEU A 391 8.08 -7.00 -10.07
N LYS A 392 7.90 -6.53 -8.85
CA LYS A 392 7.58 -7.34 -7.68
C LYS A 392 6.29 -8.16 -7.88
N LEU A 393 5.22 -7.47 -8.23
CA LEU A 393 3.94 -8.10 -8.51
C LEU A 393 4.00 -9.02 -9.73
N TRP A 394 4.73 -8.61 -10.78
CA TRP A 394 4.96 -9.45 -11.95
C TRP A 394 5.57 -10.80 -11.57
N THR A 395 6.68 -10.76 -10.85
CA THR A 395 7.42 -11.95 -10.43
C THR A 395 6.56 -12.83 -9.52
N THR A 396 5.82 -12.22 -8.60
CA THR A 396 4.89 -12.93 -7.71
C THR A 396 3.79 -13.65 -8.48
N LEU A 397 3.12 -12.96 -9.41
CA LEU A 397 2.06 -13.57 -10.22
C LEU A 397 2.60 -14.69 -11.13
N ARG A 398 3.83 -14.57 -11.62
CA ARG A 398 4.47 -15.62 -12.43
C ARG A 398 4.90 -16.82 -11.61
N ALA A 399 5.31 -16.59 -10.35
CA ALA A 399 5.78 -17.65 -9.46
C ALA A 399 4.63 -18.39 -8.76
N LEU A 400 3.67 -17.65 -8.21
CA LEU A 400 2.60 -18.22 -7.36
C LEU A 400 1.26 -18.31 -8.10
N GLY A 401 1.02 -17.42 -9.05
CA GLY A 401 -0.29 -17.23 -9.67
C GLY A 401 -1.29 -16.46 -8.80
N PRO A 402 -2.39 -15.96 -9.40
CA PRO A 402 -3.40 -15.20 -8.68
C PRO A 402 -4.21 -16.06 -7.69
N ASP A 403 -4.40 -17.36 -7.98
CA ASP A 403 -5.22 -18.23 -7.15
C ASP A 403 -4.55 -18.53 -5.79
N GLU A 404 -3.22 -18.65 -5.76
CA GLU A 404 -2.49 -18.81 -4.50
C GLU A 404 -2.60 -17.55 -3.64
N LEU A 405 -2.38 -16.37 -4.23
CA LEU A 405 -2.61 -15.11 -3.54
C LEU A 405 -4.05 -15.01 -3.02
N GLY A 406 -5.03 -15.44 -3.80
CA GLY A 406 -6.43 -15.50 -3.40
C GLY A 406 -6.64 -16.39 -2.17
N ARG A 407 -6.04 -17.59 -2.14
CA ARG A 407 -6.08 -18.48 -0.97
C ARG A 407 -5.45 -17.85 0.28
N MET A 408 -4.34 -17.12 0.12
CA MET A 408 -3.71 -16.40 1.23
C MET A 408 -4.64 -15.32 1.80
N VAL A 409 -5.32 -14.56 0.93
CA VAL A 409 -6.33 -13.56 1.34
C VAL A 409 -7.51 -14.22 2.03
N ASP A 410 -8.05 -15.30 1.44
CA ASP A 410 -9.16 -16.04 2.04
C ASP A 410 -8.78 -16.57 3.43
N ARG A 411 -7.57 -17.12 3.58
CA ARG A 411 -7.07 -17.65 4.88
C ARG A 411 -7.03 -16.58 5.98
N VAL A 412 -6.55 -15.37 5.71
CA VAL A 412 -6.51 -14.31 6.74
C VAL A 412 -7.91 -13.81 7.09
N CYS A 413 -8.85 -13.81 6.14
CA CYS A 413 -10.25 -13.49 6.40
C CYS A 413 -10.95 -14.59 7.21
N ASP A 414 -10.68 -15.87 6.93
CA ASP A 414 -11.16 -17.01 7.71
C ASP A 414 -10.66 -16.94 9.15
N LEU A 415 -9.36 -16.67 9.33
CA LEU A 415 -8.77 -16.51 10.65
C LEU A 415 -9.44 -15.38 11.45
N ALA A 416 -9.79 -14.26 10.80
CA ALA A 416 -10.52 -13.18 11.47
C ALA A 416 -11.91 -13.62 11.93
N ALA A 417 -12.61 -14.43 11.15
CA ALA A 417 -13.91 -14.99 11.54
C ALA A 417 -13.76 -15.99 12.71
N GLU A 418 -12.74 -16.84 12.69
CA GLU A 418 -12.42 -17.77 13.78
C GLU A 418 -12.09 -17.01 15.09
N VAL A 419 -11.25 -15.96 15.02
CA VAL A 419 -10.90 -15.10 16.16
C VAL A 419 -12.11 -14.37 16.71
N ARG A 420 -12.98 -13.87 15.83
CA ARG A 420 -14.23 -13.23 16.24
C ARG A 420 -15.11 -14.21 17.04
N GLY A 421 -15.24 -15.47 16.60
CA GLY A 421 -15.95 -16.50 17.32
C GLY A 421 -15.39 -16.75 18.72
N LEU A 422 -14.06 -16.74 18.90
CA LEU A 422 -13.43 -16.83 20.23
C LEU A 422 -13.80 -15.67 21.16
N LEU A 423 -13.98 -14.46 20.60
CA LEU A 423 -14.27 -13.26 21.39
C LEU A 423 -15.75 -13.16 21.77
N GLU A 424 -16.67 -13.77 21.00
CA GLU A 424 -18.11 -13.74 21.28
C GLU A 424 -18.46 -14.43 22.61
N ASP A 425 -17.71 -15.47 22.98
CA ASP A 425 -17.91 -16.24 24.22
C ASP A 425 -16.98 -15.79 25.37
N ASP A 426 -16.14 -14.77 25.15
CA ASP A 426 -15.14 -14.33 26.12
C ASP A 426 -15.77 -13.40 27.19
N PRO A 427 -15.59 -13.69 28.50
CA PRO A 427 -16.21 -12.88 29.54
C PRO A 427 -15.52 -11.53 29.78
N ASP A 428 -14.30 -11.33 29.28
CA ASP A 428 -13.49 -10.12 29.49
C ASP A 428 -13.21 -9.33 28.21
N LEU A 429 -13.38 -9.96 27.04
CA LEU A 429 -13.06 -9.35 25.74
C LEU A 429 -14.32 -9.25 24.89
N HIS A 430 -14.76 -8.04 24.63
CA HIS A 430 -16.01 -7.78 23.91
C HIS A 430 -15.71 -7.34 22.48
N VAL A 431 -16.13 -8.14 21.49
CA VAL A 431 -15.95 -7.86 20.07
C VAL A 431 -16.98 -6.83 19.58
N LEU A 432 -16.51 -5.90 18.72
CA LEU A 432 -17.40 -4.91 18.07
C LEU A 432 -17.81 -5.38 16.68
N GLY A 433 -19.11 -5.57 16.48
CA GLY A 433 -19.73 -5.74 15.16
C GLY A 433 -19.12 -6.83 14.28
N THR A 434 -19.11 -6.62 12.97
CA THR A 434 -18.63 -7.55 11.94
C THR A 434 -17.45 -6.97 11.17
N THR A 435 -16.78 -7.82 10.40
CA THR A 435 -15.77 -7.44 9.39
C THR A 435 -16.04 -8.20 8.09
N ASP A 436 -15.73 -7.60 6.95
CA ASP A 436 -15.75 -8.26 5.64
C ASP A 436 -14.36 -8.78 5.25
N LEU A 437 -13.32 -8.29 5.94
CA LEU A 437 -11.91 -8.61 5.69
C LEU A 437 -11.25 -9.27 6.91
N SER A 438 -10.04 -8.86 7.24
CA SER A 438 -9.24 -9.52 8.27
C SER A 438 -8.95 -8.65 9.51
N THR A 439 -9.80 -7.66 9.77
CA THR A 439 -9.69 -6.79 10.97
C THR A 439 -10.70 -7.21 12.02
N VAL A 440 -10.27 -7.34 13.29
CA VAL A 440 -11.13 -7.62 14.45
C VAL A 440 -10.97 -6.51 15.46
N VAL A 441 -12.07 -5.86 15.82
CA VAL A 441 -12.12 -4.76 16.81
C VAL A 441 -12.77 -5.28 18.09
N PHE A 442 -12.15 -5.02 19.22
CA PHE A 442 -12.63 -5.51 20.51
C PHE A 442 -12.16 -4.63 21.68
N ARG A 443 -12.69 -4.86 22.88
CA ARG A 443 -12.32 -4.17 24.12
C ARG A 443 -12.02 -5.17 25.22
N PHE A 444 -11.04 -4.88 26.07
CA PHE A 444 -10.94 -5.51 27.38
C PHE A 444 -11.94 -4.82 28.32
N GLN A 445 -13.01 -5.51 28.66
CA GLN A 445 -14.15 -4.99 29.42
C GLN A 445 -14.69 -6.06 30.39
N PRO A 446 -13.97 -6.40 31.45
CA PRO A 446 -14.46 -7.33 32.45
C PRO A 446 -15.66 -6.75 33.20
N ALA A 447 -16.56 -7.63 33.68
CA ALA A 447 -17.75 -7.24 34.37
C ALA A 447 -17.48 -6.32 35.57
N GLY A 448 -18.34 -5.32 35.80
CA GLY A 448 -18.29 -4.41 36.95
C GLY A 448 -17.42 -3.17 36.79
N LEU A 449 -16.85 -2.94 35.61
CA LEU A 449 -16.17 -1.68 35.27
C LEU A 449 -17.14 -0.73 34.53
N ASP A 450 -16.99 0.56 34.80
CA ASP A 450 -17.65 1.61 33.99
C ASP A 450 -16.90 1.87 32.67
N ASP A 451 -17.59 2.43 31.69
CA ASP A 451 -17.05 2.66 30.35
C ASP A 451 -15.84 3.60 30.34
N ALA A 452 -15.80 4.61 31.22
CA ALA A 452 -14.69 5.55 31.30
C ALA A 452 -13.40 4.80 31.73
N ARG A 453 -13.50 3.93 32.72
CA ARG A 453 -12.38 3.11 33.18
C ARG A 453 -11.92 2.11 32.11
N VAL A 454 -12.88 1.51 31.40
CA VAL A 454 -12.59 0.61 30.27
C VAL A 454 -11.82 1.36 29.18
N ASP A 455 -12.23 2.58 28.81
CA ASP A 455 -11.56 3.41 27.81
C ASP A 455 -10.12 3.78 28.18
N GLU A 456 -9.85 4.04 29.47
CA GLU A 456 -8.49 4.30 29.98
C GLU A 456 -7.57 3.08 29.85
N LEU A 457 -8.10 1.87 29.98
CA LEU A 457 -7.32 0.64 29.96
C LEU A 457 -6.79 0.29 28.56
N GLN A 458 -7.56 0.51 27.49
CA GLN A 458 -7.19 0.08 26.15
C GLN A 458 -5.83 0.65 25.68
N PRO A 459 -5.57 1.97 25.77
CA PRO A 459 -4.27 2.53 25.39
C PRO A 459 -3.13 2.07 26.29
N LEU A 460 -3.40 1.77 27.57
CA LEU A 460 -2.40 1.27 28.51
C LEU A 460 -2.00 -0.16 28.17
N ILE A 461 -2.97 -1.05 27.92
CA ILE A 461 -2.74 -2.43 27.48
C ILE A 461 -1.88 -2.44 26.22
N ARG A 462 -2.30 -1.69 25.19
CA ARG A 462 -1.54 -1.58 23.93
C ARG A 462 -0.09 -1.14 24.18
N ARG A 463 0.11 -0.11 25.02
CA ARG A 463 1.44 0.43 25.31
C ARG A 463 2.34 -0.59 26.01
N ILE A 464 1.82 -1.32 27.01
CA ILE A 464 2.58 -2.33 27.73
C ILE A 464 2.97 -3.48 26.80
N LEU A 465 2.06 -3.98 25.97
CA LEU A 465 2.35 -5.03 25.00
C LEU A 465 3.44 -4.59 24.01
N PHE A 466 3.35 -3.37 23.49
CA PHE A 466 4.36 -2.80 22.60
C PHE A 466 5.73 -2.66 23.27
N GLN A 467 5.77 -2.09 24.49
CA GLN A 467 7.02 -1.88 25.24
C GLN A 467 7.68 -3.18 25.66
N SER A 468 6.88 -4.23 25.92
CA SER A 468 7.42 -5.55 26.24
C SER A 468 7.95 -6.31 25.03
N GLY A 469 7.66 -5.85 23.82
CA GLY A 469 7.99 -6.53 22.56
C GLY A 469 7.19 -7.81 22.30
N ARG A 470 6.36 -8.30 23.26
CA ARG A 470 5.71 -9.61 23.20
C ARG A 470 4.61 -9.72 22.17
N ALA A 471 3.88 -8.63 21.93
CA ALA A 471 2.83 -8.54 20.92
C ALA A 471 2.64 -7.10 20.47
N MET A 472 2.22 -6.93 19.24
CA MET A 472 1.85 -5.63 18.68
C MET A 472 0.40 -5.66 18.27
N VAL A 473 -0.44 -4.92 19.00
CA VAL A 473 -1.85 -4.69 18.69
C VAL A 473 -2.07 -3.20 18.41
N ALA A 474 -3.05 -2.86 17.59
CA ALA A 474 -3.43 -1.47 17.35
C ALA A 474 -4.55 -1.03 18.31
N ARG A 475 -4.89 0.25 18.25
CA ARG A 475 -6.11 0.82 18.84
C ARG A 475 -6.83 1.68 17.82
N THR A 476 -8.12 1.86 18.02
CA THR A 476 -8.93 2.80 17.27
C THR A 476 -9.99 3.44 18.16
N THR A 477 -10.61 4.51 17.70
CA THR A 477 -11.76 5.14 18.36
C THR A 477 -12.91 5.10 17.38
N ILE A 478 -14.04 4.54 17.80
CA ILE A 478 -15.27 4.45 17.00
C ILE A 478 -16.39 5.01 17.87
N ASP A 479 -17.12 6.02 17.35
CA ASP A 479 -18.19 6.72 18.06
C ASP A 479 -17.78 7.24 19.45
N GLY A 480 -16.53 7.73 19.55
CA GLY A 480 -15.95 8.27 20.79
C GLY A 480 -15.45 7.20 21.77
N VAL A 481 -15.61 5.91 21.48
CA VAL A 481 -15.25 4.77 22.32
C VAL A 481 -13.92 4.18 21.87
N CYS A 482 -13.01 3.91 22.82
CA CYS A 482 -11.69 3.36 22.54
C CYS A 482 -11.71 1.82 22.48
N TYR A 483 -11.12 1.27 21.42
CA TYR A 483 -11.02 -0.17 21.17
C TYR A 483 -9.57 -0.58 20.91
N LEU A 484 -9.26 -1.85 21.17
CA LEU A 484 -8.13 -2.56 20.61
C LEU A 484 -8.51 -3.12 19.23
N LYS A 485 -7.50 -3.29 18.39
CA LYS A 485 -7.69 -3.77 17.01
C LYS A 485 -6.60 -4.77 16.64
N LEU A 486 -7.02 -5.88 16.04
CA LEU A 486 -6.15 -6.83 15.36
C LEU A 486 -6.37 -6.68 13.86
N THR A 487 -5.28 -6.65 13.11
CA THR A 487 -5.29 -6.71 11.65
C THR A 487 -4.49 -7.95 11.23
N LEU A 488 -5.20 -8.98 10.79
CA LEU A 488 -4.64 -10.30 10.52
C LEU A 488 -4.21 -10.34 9.05
N LEU A 489 -2.92 -10.19 8.79
CA LEU A 489 -2.35 -10.23 7.42
C LEU A 489 -1.27 -11.29 7.25
N ASN A 490 -1.05 -12.14 8.27
CA ASN A 490 -0.13 -13.26 8.15
C ASN A 490 -0.90 -14.56 7.86
N PRO A 491 -0.85 -15.13 6.65
CA PRO A 491 -1.55 -16.36 6.30
C PRO A 491 -1.04 -17.61 7.06
N GLU A 492 0.18 -17.55 7.62
CA GLU A 492 0.77 -18.62 8.41
C GLU A 492 0.35 -18.58 9.89
N ALA A 493 -0.20 -17.45 10.36
CA ALA A 493 -0.70 -17.35 11.71
C ALA A 493 -1.87 -18.31 11.96
N THR A 494 -1.91 -18.89 13.16
CA THR A 494 -2.93 -19.83 13.58
C THR A 494 -3.86 -19.21 14.63
N LEU A 495 -5.04 -19.82 14.82
CA LEU A 495 -5.95 -19.42 15.90
C LEU A 495 -5.28 -19.52 17.27
N THR A 496 -4.40 -20.50 17.47
CA THR A 496 -3.63 -20.66 18.72
C THR A 496 -2.68 -19.50 18.97
N ASP A 497 -2.02 -19.00 17.94
CA ASP A 497 -1.13 -17.82 18.06
C ASP A 497 -1.92 -16.59 18.47
N ILE A 498 -3.09 -16.39 17.88
CA ILE A 498 -3.93 -15.24 18.20
C ILE A 498 -4.54 -15.37 19.60
N ALA A 499 -4.97 -16.58 20.01
CA ALA A 499 -5.47 -16.83 21.35
C ALA A 499 -4.40 -16.49 22.41
N ALA A 500 -3.12 -16.84 22.16
CA ALA A 500 -2.02 -16.46 23.05
C ALA A 500 -1.86 -14.93 23.18
N VAL A 501 -2.06 -14.16 22.10
CA VAL A 501 -2.06 -12.68 22.18
C VAL A 501 -3.26 -12.16 22.95
N LEU A 502 -4.45 -12.75 22.79
CA LEU A 502 -5.63 -12.39 23.58
C LEU A 502 -5.44 -12.69 25.07
N ASP A 503 -4.74 -13.80 25.42
CA ASP A 503 -4.33 -14.09 26.80
C ASP A 503 -3.40 -13.02 27.37
N LEU A 504 -2.46 -12.52 26.57
CA LEU A 504 -1.59 -11.40 26.96
C LEU A 504 -2.40 -10.11 27.21
N VAL A 505 -3.40 -9.83 26.39
CA VAL A 505 -4.31 -8.68 26.58
C VAL A 505 -5.03 -8.82 27.91
N ARG A 506 -5.66 -9.99 28.20
CA ARG A 506 -6.38 -10.26 29.46
C ARG A 506 -5.44 -10.15 30.68
N ALA A 507 -4.29 -10.80 30.62
CA ALA A 507 -3.31 -10.78 31.72
C ALA A 507 -2.84 -9.33 32.01
N THR A 508 -2.56 -8.55 30.95
CA THR A 508 -2.15 -7.15 31.09
C THR A 508 -3.26 -6.29 31.69
N GLY A 509 -4.49 -6.43 31.18
CA GLY A 509 -5.66 -5.70 31.69
C GLY A 509 -5.97 -6.00 33.15
N ARG A 510 -5.97 -7.28 33.55
CA ARG A 510 -6.17 -7.72 34.94
C ARG A 510 -5.05 -7.24 35.85
N GLY A 511 -3.78 -7.26 35.39
CA GLY A 511 -2.64 -6.71 36.11
C GLY A 511 -2.77 -5.21 36.39
N LEU A 512 -3.24 -4.44 35.42
CA LEU A 512 -3.53 -3.00 35.59
C LEU A 512 -4.62 -2.75 36.64
N LEU A 513 -5.66 -3.57 36.68
CA LEU A 513 -6.74 -3.47 37.65
C LEU A 513 -6.28 -3.84 39.06
N ALA A 514 -5.40 -4.82 39.19
CA ALA A 514 -4.83 -5.24 40.50
C ALA A 514 -3.76 -4.28 41.03
N GLY A 515 -3.42 -3.20 40.33
CA GLY A 515 -2.34 -2.28 40.71
C GLY A 515 -0.94 -2.89 40.60
N THR A 516 -0.81 -4.07 39.98
CA THR A 516 0.46 -4.77 39.81
C THR A 516 1.27 -4.05 38.74
N ARG A 517 2.45 -3.47 39.09
CA ARG A 517 3.44 -3.07 38.11
C ARG A 517 3.94 -4.35 37.42
N LEU A 518 3.43 -4.63 36.21
CA LEU A 518 4.04 -5.65 35.37
C LEU A 518 5.46 -5.18 35.06
N ALA A 519 6.45 -5.75 35.72
CA ALA A 519 7.85 -5.52 35.40
C ALA A 519 8.04 -5.86 33.93
N ALA A 520 8.69 -4.98 33.19
CA ALA A 520 9.28 -5.29 31.90
C ALA A 520 10.37 -6.34 32.16
N THR A 521 9.99 -7.61 32.24
CA THR A 521 10.95 -8.68 32.35
C THR A 521 11.64 -8.80 31.02
N GLY A 522 12.87 -8.27 30.97
CA GLY A 522 13.79 -8.49 29.86
C GLY A 522 13.89 -9.98 29.56
N VAL A 523 13.95 -10.28 28.32
CA VAL A 523 14.42 -11.59 27.82
C VAL A 523 15.81 -11.79 28.44
N ASP A 524 15.99 -12.83 29.23
CA ASP A 524 17.31 -13.28 29.65
C ASP A 524 18.18 -13.44 28.40
N ARG A 525 19.39 -12.90 28.47
CA ARG A 525 20.40 -12.77 27.42
C ARG A 525 20.81 -14.08 26.76
#